data_367e67a2daf5598ea2551e3f9a71f233
#
_entry.id   367e67a2daf5598ea2551e3f9a71f233
#
_cell.length_a   1.000
_cell.length_b   1.000
_cell.length_c   1.000
_cell.angle_alpha   90.00
_cell.angle_beta   90.00
_cell.angle_gamma   90.00
#
_symmetry.space_group_name_H-M   'P 1'
#
loop_
_entity.id
_entity.type
_entity.pdbx_description
1 polymer ?
#
loop_
_entity_poly.entity_id
_entity_poly.type
_entity_poly.pdbx_seq_one_letter_code
_entity_poly.pdbx_strand_id
1 'polypeptide(L)'
;MDVTPVLLLILDGFGYRESADFNAILAARKPNWDALWRDYPHTLINASEKFVGLPSGQMGNSEVGHLNIGAGRLVYQDLSRVDVAIEDGSFFTNPSLSKAVALSKQNDSTLHIMGLLSPGGVHSHENHIFAMLEMAARAGLKKVYLHAFLDGRDTPPRSATQSLQLLQDKCTALKTGQIASIVGRFYAMDRDNRWERVQPAYELLTQGRTEFTATDALSALEQAYARGESDEFVKPTAIVSGSAENTMQDGDVVIFMNFRADRAREITRALTDEAFGGFNRAYVPKLASFVTLSSYGEDFHLPCAYTQDAIHNGFGEYISNLGLRQLRIAETEKYAHVTYFFSGGREQPYPGEDRILVPSPKVATYDLKPEMSAFEVTDKLEAAILSRQYHAIICNYANGDMVGHSGNMEAATQAIEALDICIGRMVNAMRSIGGEVIITADHGNAEQMLDRTTQQAHTAHTLNPVPFLYIGRKAQLTESGALRDLAPSLLTMMGLPQPAEMTGHSLIQFAGCNKPVLSAVEGRSALHQ
;
A
#
# COMPACT_ATOMS: atom_id res chain seq x y z
N MET A 1 -20.82 3.36 -29.78
CA MET A 1 -19.43 2.99 -30.15
C MET A 1 -19.38 1.49 -30.28
N ASP A 2 -18.79 0.99 -31.35
CA ASP A 2 -18.54 -0.45 -31.49
C ASP A 2 -17.26 -0.77 -30.72
N VAL A 3 -17.42 -1.29 -29.50
CA VAL A 3 -16.31 -1.55 -28.57
C VAL A 3 -16.11 -3.06 -28.47
N THR A 4 -14.89 -3.54 -28.67
CA THR A 4 -14.57 -4.97 -28.51
C THR A 4 -14.78 -5.37 -27.03
N PRO A 5 -15.61 -6.38 -26.73
CA PRO A 5 -15.76 -6.89 -25.37
C PRO A 5 -14.45 -7.48 -24.85
N VAL A 6 -14.11 -7.16 -23.62
CA VAL A 6 -12.84 -7.62 -23.00
C VAL A 6 -13.09 -8.34 -21.68
N LEU A 7 -12.29 -9.38 -21.42
CA LEU A 7 -12.22 -10.08 -20.15
C LEU A 7 -10.80 -9.95 -19.59
N LEU A 8 -10.69 -9.44 -18.36
CA LEU A 8 -9.50 -9.59 -17.54
C LEU A 8 -9.72 -10.76 -16.57
N LEU A 9 -8.94 -11.79 -16.71
CA LEU A 9 -8.97 -12.98 -15.86
C LEU A 9 -7.72 -12.96 -14.97
N ILE A 10 -7.93 -12.72 -13.69
CA ILE A 10 -6.86 -12.67 -12.69
C ILE A 10 -6.82 -14.02 -11.97
N LEU A 11 -5.73 -14.75 -12.13
CA LEU A 11 -5.44 -16.00 -11.43
C LEU A 11 -4.63 -15.66 -10.17
N ASP A 12 -5.31 -15.41 -9.06
CA ASP A 12 -4.70 -14.94 -7.82
C ASP A 12 -3.60 -15.90 -7.34
N GLY A 13 -2.41 -15.36 -7.04
CA GLY A 13 -1.27 -16.16 -6.59
C GLY A 13 -0.61 -17.05 -7.65
N PHE A 14 -0.85 -16.80 -8.95
CA PHE A 14 -0.29 -17.58 -10.06
C PHE A 14 1.01 -16.93 -10.60
N GLY A 15 2.11 -17.07 -9.86
CA GLY A 15 3.41 -16.57 -10.27
C GLY A 15 4.10 -17.41 -11.34
N TYR A 16 5.22 -16.93 -11.85
CA TYR A 16 6.04 -17.64 -12.82
C TYR A 16 7.43 -17.95 -12.27
N ARG A 17 7.80 -19.23 -12.31
CA ARG A 17 9.14 -19.71 -11.98
C ARG A 17 9.50 -20.90 -12.86
N GLU A 18 10.71 -20.90 -13.44
CA GLU A 18 11.17 -21.97 -14.34
C GLU A 18 11.46 -23.30 -13.62
N SER A 19 11.87 -23.22 -12.34
CA SER A 19 12.16 -24.43 -11.56
C SER A 19 10.89 -25.22 -11.27
N ALA A 20 10.90 -26.51 -11.59
CA ALA A 20 9.80 -27.43 -11.31
C ALA A 20 9.74 -27.89 -9.85
N ASP A 21 10.82 -27.69 -9.05
CA ASP A 21 10.88 -28.15 -7.67
C ASP A 21 9.85 -27.42 -6.83
N PHE A 22 8.93 -28.17 -6.24
CA PHE A 22 7.84 -27.62 -5.42
C PHE A 22 7.08 -26.46 -6.10
N ASN A 23 6.81 -26.60 -7.39
CA ASN A 23 6.06 -25.66 -8.19
C ASN A 23 4.72 -26.32 -8.58
N ALA A 24 3.64 -25.96 -7.87
CA ALA A 24 2.33 -26.55 -8.10
C ALA A 24 1.77 -26.24 -9.50
N ILE A 25 2.14 -25.07 -10.07
CA ILE A 25 1.71 -24.68 -11.41
C ILE A 25 2.36 -25.57 -12.48
N LEU A 26 3.66 -25.85 -12.35
CA LEU A 26 4.35 -26.73 -13.30
C LEU A 26 3.98 -28.21 -13.10
N ALA A 27 3.64 -28.63 -11.88
CA ALA A 27 3.21 -29.98 -11.57
C ALA A 27 1.81 -30.32 -12.08
N ALA A 28 0.94 -29.31 -12.19
CA ALA A 28 -0.47 -29.46 -12.57
C ALA A 28 -0.63 -29.91 -14.04
N ARG A 29 -1.63 -30.76 -14.29
CA ARG A 29 -2.10 -31.08 -15.63
C ARG A 29 -3.00 -29.95 -16.14
N LYS A 30 -2.47 -29.10 -17.01
CA LYS A 30 -3.12 -27.87 -17.46
C LYS A 30 -3.10 -27.71 -19.00
N PRO A 31 -3.74 -28.62 -19.74
CA PRO A 31 -3.66 -28.64 -21.21
C PRO A 31 -4.21 -27.38 -21.90
N ASN A 32 -5.22 -26.71 -21.31
CA ASN A 32 -5.76 -25.46 -21.87
C ASN A 32 -4.73 -24.33 -21.73
N TRP A 33 -4.17 -24.14 -20.52
CA TRP A 33 -3.12 -23.16 -20.28
C TRP A 33 -1.90 -23.39 -21.16
N ASP A 34 -1.40 -24.64 -21.24
CA ASP A 34 -0.20 -24.97 -22.00
C ASP A 34 -0.41 -24.70 -23.51
N ALA A 35 -1.61 -24.99 -24.05
CA ALA A 35 -1.95 -24.65 -25.42
C ALA A 35 -2.02 -23.13 -25.65
N LEU A 36 -2.67 -22.39 -24.74
CA LEU A 36 -2.78 -20.94 -24.84
C LEU A 36 -1.41 -20.27 -24.73
N TRP A 37 -0.57 -20.71 -23.79
CA TRP A 37 0.79 -20.18 -23.61
C TRP A 37 1.66 -20.41 -24.83
N ARG A 38 1.55 -21.55 -25.48
CA ARG A 38 2.28 -21.86 -26.72
C ARG A 38 1.80 -21.06 -27.93
N ASP A 39 0.48 -20.88 -28.07
CA ASP A 39 -0.15 -20.45 -29.32
C ASP A 39 -0.44 -18.94 -29.36
N TYR A 40 -0.40 -18.23 -28.20
CA TYR A 40 -0.72 -16.81 -28.08
C TYR A 40 0.43 -15.96 -27.56
N PRO A 41 0.43 -14.67 -27.92
CA PRO A 41 1.44 -13.74 -27.39
C PRO A 41 1.36 -13.67 -25.87
N HIS A 42 2.53 -13.82 -25.24
CA HIS A 42 2.66 -13.74 -23.78
C HIS A 42 3.99 -13.08 -23.38
N THR A 43 4.03 -12.52 -22.19
CA THR A 43 5.22 -11.96 -21.54
C THR A 43 5.08 -12.12 -20.03
N LEU A 44 6.13 -11.73 -19.28
CA LEU A 44 6.12 -11.66 -17.83
C LEU A 44 6.10 -10.21 -17.37
N ILE A 45 5.33 -9.93 -16.33
CA ILE A 45 5.21 -8.59 -15.76
C ILE A 45 5.50 -8.60 -14.27
N ASN A 46 5.98 -7.45 -13.75
CA ASN A 46 6.31 -7.30 -12.35
C ASN A 46 5.07 -7.04 -11.51
N ALA A 47 4.97 -7.75 -10.37
CA ALA A 47 3.83 -7.69 -9.45
C ALA A 47 4.25 -7.44 -7.99
N SER A 48 5.50 -7.02 -7.73
CA SER A 48 6.06 -6.82 -6.39
C SER A 48 6.97 -5.59 -6.32
N GLU A 49 7.43 -5.25 -5.14
CA GLU A 49 8.41 -4.20 -4.88
C GLU A 49 7.98 -2.82 -5.45
N LYS A 50 8.95 -2.01 -5.87
CA LYS A 50 8.74 -0.67 -6.44
C LYS A 50 7.80 -0.65 -7.68
N PHE A 51 7.65 -1.78 -8.35
CA PHE A 51 6.79 -1.87 -9.53
C PHE A 51 5.29 -1.77 -9.21
N VAL A 52 4.93 -2.00 -7.94
CA VAL A 52 3.57 -1.88 -7.42
C VAL A 52 3.48 -0.90 -6.23
N GLY A 53 4.51 -0.09 -6.01
CA GLY A 53 4.55 0.94 -4.96
C GLY A 53 4.87 0.42 -3.56
N LEU A 54 5.56 -0.72 -3.48
CA LEU A 54 6.06 -1.33 -2.25
C LEU A 54 7.58 -1.12 -2.12
N PRO A 55 8.15 -1.21 -0.91
CA PRO A 55 9.59 -1.21 -0.70
C PRO A 55 10.30 -2.35 -1.43
N SER A 56 11.60 -2.18 -1.72
CA SER A 56 12.44 -3.25 -2.27
C SER A 56 12.47 -4.46 -1.32
N GLY A 57 12.40 -5.67 -1.89
CA GLY A 57 12.34 -6.93 -1.14
C GLY A 57 10.94 -7.27 -0.60
N GLN A 58 9.94 -6.42 -0.79
CA GLN A 58 8.57 -6.68 -0.35
C GLN A 58 7.75 -7.33 -1.47
N MET A 59 7.16 -8.48 -1.16
CA MET A 59 6.28 -9.22 -2.04
C MET A 59 4.98 -8.45 -2.29
N GLY A 60 4.43 -8.59 -3.51
CA GLY A 60 3.09 -8.12 -3.84
C GLY A 60 2.01 -8.80 -3.00
N ASN A 61 0.83 -8.23 -3.03
CA ASN A 61 -0.37 -8.80 -2.41
C ASN A 61 -1.61 -8.40 -3.22
N SER A 62 -2.74 -9.05 -2.95
CA SER A 62 -3.94 -8.85 -3.75
C SER A 62 -4.50 -7.42 -3.64
N GLU A 63 -4.38 -6.75 -2.49
CA GLU A 63 -4.87 -5.37 -2.30
C GLU A 63 -4.10 -4.40 -3.22
N VAL A 64 -2.77 -4.41 -3.10
CA VAL A 64 -1.87 -3.55 -3.87
C VAL A 64 -1.92 -3.92 -5.36
N GLY A 65 -1.96 -5.22 -5.69
CA GLY A 65 -2.03 -5.70 -7.06
C GLY A 65 -3.28 -5.17 -7.77
N HIS A 66 -4.47 -5.42 -7.21
CA HIS A 66 -5.73 -4.97 -7.81
C HIS A 66 -5.86 -3.45 -7.87
N LEU A 67 -5.31 -2.73 -6.86
CA LEU A 67 -5.27 -1.28 -6.86
C LEU A 67 -4.47 -0.74 -8.06
N ASN A 68 -3.28 -1.25 -8.31
CA ASN A 68 -2.44 -0.84 -9.45
C ASN A 68 -3.07 -1.21 -10.79
N ILE A 69 -3.68 -2.41 -10.89
CA ILE A 69 -4.40 -2.87 -12.09
C ILE A 69 -5.54 -1.90 -12.42
N GLY A 70 -6.40 -1.61 -11.45
CA GLY A 70 -7.58 -0.76 -11.66
C GLY A 70 -7.25 0.71 -11.88
N ALA A 71 -6.20 1.22 -11.21
CA ALA A 71 -5.77 2.60 -11.34
C ALA A 71 -5.07 2.89 -12.69
N GLY A 72 -4.49 1.88 -13.36
CA GLY A 72 -3.68 2.07 -14.56
C GLY A 72 -2.44 2.93 -14.35
N ARG A 73 -1.98 3.02 -13.11
CA ARG A 73 -0.81 3.80 -12.68
C ARG A 73 -0.18 3.20 -11.44
N LEU A 74 1.06 3.58 -11.17
CA LEU A 74 1.73 3.19 -9.95
C LEU A 74 1.09 3.93 -8.76
N VAL A 75 0.59 3.16 -7.79
CA VAL A 75 0.03 3.69 -6.55
C VAL A 75 0.94 3.31 -5.40
N TYR A 76 1.67 4.29 -4.91
CA TYR A 76 2.57 4.08 -3.78
C TYR A 76 1.80 3.86 -2.48
N GLN A 77 2.24 2.88 -1.69
CA GLN A 77 1.87 2.80 -0.28
C GLN A 77 2.54 3.93 0.51
N ASP A 78 1.98 4.29 1.66
CA ASP A 78 2.42 5.47 2.42
C ASP A 78 3.94 5.47 2.70
N LEU A 79 4.51 4.33 3.10
CA LEU A 79 5.95 4.18 3.31
C LEU A 79 6.75 4.51 2.04
N SER A 80 6.48 3.82 0.95
CA SER A 80 7.20 3.99 -0.32
C SER A 80 7.00 5.38 -0.93
N ARG A 81 5.84 6.00 -0.70
CA ARG A 81 5.55 7.36 -1.15
C ARG A 81 6.48 8.38 -0.50
N VAL A 82 6.72 8.23 0.80
CA VAL A 82 7.65 9.12 1.52
C VAL A 82 9.10 8.80 1.14
N ASP A 83 9.47 7.52 1.00
CA ASP A 83 10.81 7.13 0.55
C ASP A 83 11.15 7.75 -0.81
N VAL A 84 10.27 7.61 -1.80
CA VAL A 84 10.45 8.20 -3.14
C VAL A 84 10.55 9.73 -3.06
N ALA A 85 9.71 10.37 -2.23
CA ALA A 85 9.77 11.82 -2.04
C ALA A 85 11.10 12.28 -1.41
N ILE A 86 11.72 11.46 -0.57
CA ILE A 86 13.06 11.75 -0.02
C ILE A 86 14.13 11.54 -1.10
N GLU A 87 14.05 10.47 -1.88
CA GLU A 87 15.00 10.16 -2.95
C GLU A 87 15.02 11.20 -4.06
N ASP A 88 13.83 11.67 -4.51
CA ASP A 88 13.71 12.68 -5.57
C ASP A 88 13.82 14.13 -5.06
N GLY A 89 13.87 14.31 -3.73
CA GLY A 89 13.98 15.60 -3.07
C GLY A 89 12.68 16.37 -2.88
N SER A 90 11.54 15.88 -3.37
CA SER A 90 10.23 16.54 -3.23
C SER A 90 9.73 16.59 -1.78
N PHE A 91 10.22 15.70 -0.91
CA PHE A 91 9.99 15.77 0.53
C PHE A 91 10.41 17.13 1.11
N PHE A 92 11.58 17.64 0.71
CA PHE A 92 12.15 18.88 1.22
C PHE A 92 11.46 20.14 0.70
N THR A 93 10.55 20.00 -0.27
CA THR A 93 9.72 21.07 -0.81
C THR A 93 8.23 20.85 -0.55
N ASN A 94 7.87 19.82 0.22
CA ASN A 94 6.47 19.53 0.57
C ASN A 94 5.82 20.77 1.20
N PRO A 95 4.66 21.25 0.69
CA PRO A 95 4.08 22.52 1.12
C PRO A 95 3.72 22.57 2.59
N SER A 96 3.17 21.49 3.16
CA SER A 96 2.75 21.42 4.56
C SER A 96 3.95 21.41 5.50
N LEU A 97 4.97 20.60 5.20
CA LEU A 97 6.21 20.53 5.98
C LEU A 97 6.99 21.84 5.88
N SER A 98 7.13 22.41 4.67
CA SER A 98 7.83 23.69 4.45
C SER A 98 7.17 24.84 5.19
N LYS A 99 5.83 24.89 5.18
CA LYS A 99 5.06 25.90 5.92
C LYS A 99 5.27 25.77 7.43
N ALA A 100 5.26 24.54 7.96
CA ALA A 100 5.48 24.29 9.39
C ALA A 100 6.88 24.72 9.83
N VAL A 101 7.92 24.34 9.07
CA VAL A 101 9.32 24.73 9.33
C VAL A 101 9.49 26.27 9.25
N ALA A 102 8.90 26.89 8.24
CA ALA A 102 8.95 28.35 8.09
C ALA A 102 8.25 29.07 9.26
N LEU A 103 7.11 28.55 9.74
CA LEU A 103 6.36 29.11 10.85
C LEU A 103 7.18 29.05 12.16
N SER A 104 7.79 27.89 12.46
CA SER A 104 8.69 27.76 13.63
C SER A 104 9.84 28.76 13.55
N LYS A 105 10.46 28.92 12.37
CA LYS A 105 11.54 29.89 12.16
C LYS A 105 11.08 31.33 12.35
N GLN A 106 9.92 31.70 11.80
CA GLN A 106 9.36 33.04 11.88
C GLN A 106 9.03 33.44 13.33
N ASN A 107 8.52 32.50 14.10
CA ASN A 107 8.11 32.72 15.49
C ASN A 107 9.27 32.56 16.49
N ASP A 108 10.46 32.16 16.03
CA ASP A 108 11.58 31.72 16.89
C ASP A 108 11.16 30.67 17.94
N SER A 109 10.16 29.84 17.56
CA SER A 109 9.58 28.78 18.39
C SER A 109 10.26 27.45 18.15
N THR A 110 9.96 26.47 18.99
CA THR A 110 10.52 25.13 18.86
C THR A 110 9.79 24.33 17.79
N LEU A 111 10.54 23.54 17.00
CA LEU A 111 10.01 22.46 16.19
C LEU A 111 10.14 21.14 16.94
N HIS A 112 9.02 20.49 17.22
CA HIS A 112 8.96 19.14 17.77
C HIS A 112 8.72 18.12 16.66
N ILE A 113 9.62 17.15 16.53
CA ILE A 113 9.48 16.01 15.62
C ILE A 113 9.21 14.78 16.50
N MET A 114 8.07 14.13 16.31
CA MET A 114 7.69 12.96 17.09
C MET A 114 7.30 11.79 16.20
N GLY A 115 7.48 10.57 16.66
CA GLY A 115 7.07 9.37 15.93
C GLY A 115 7.78 8.10 16.37
N LEU A 116 7.37 6.98 15.80
CA LEU A 116 7.97 5.67 16.04
C LEU A 116 9.33 5.58 15.36
N LEU A 117 10.40 5.59 16.16
CA LEU A 117 11.79 5.54 15.69
C LEU A 117 12.21 4.08 15.52
N SER A 118 12.08 3.56 14.30
CA SER A 118 12.32 2.14 14.03
C SER A 118 12.50 1.91 12.53
N PRO A 119 13.26 0.89 12.11
CA PRO A 119 13.32 0.45 10.71
C PRO A 119 12.14 -0.45 10.29
N GLY A 120 11.17 -0.72 11.19
CA GLY A 120 10.09 -1.68 10.97
C GLY A 120 9.12 -1.32 9.83
N GLY A 121 8.93 -0.03 9.53
CA GLY A 121 8.20 0.42 8.35
C GLY A 121 6.68 0.18 8.37
N VAL A 122 6.09 -0.16 9.53
CA VAL A 122 4.64 -0.44 9.64
C VAL A 122 3.84 0.82 9.96
N HIS A 123 4.30 1.65 10.87
CA HIS A 123 3.64 2.88 11.30
C HIS A 123 4.41 4.13 10.95
N SER A 124 5.73 4.03 10.90
CA SER A 124 6.71 5.06 10.63
C SER A 124 7.99 4.40 10.13
N HIS A 125 8.95 5.20 9.68
CA HIS A 125 10.30 4.73 9.39
C HIS A 125 11.33 5.74 9.88
N GLU A 126 12.42 5.27 10.49
CA GLU A 126 13.46 6.15 11.07
C GLU A 126 14.09 7.08 10.03
N ASN A 127 14.27 6.64 8.78
CA ASN A 127 14.78 7.48 7.68
C ASN A 127 13.90 8.71 7.41
N HIS A 128 12.58 8.61 7.60
CA HIS A 128 11.67 9.74 7.44
C HIS A 128 11.89 10.79 8.55
N ILE A 129 12.13 10.33 9.79
CA ILE A 129 12.48 11.20 10.91
C ILE A 129 13.83 11.90 10.65
N PHE A 130 14.80 11.15 10.11
CA PHE A 130 16.11 11.72 9.74
C PHE A 130 15.98 12.75 8.62
N ALA A 131 15.15 12.52 7.62
CA ALA A 131 14.88 13.48 6.54
C ALA A 131 14.19 14.75 7.07
N MET A 132 13.24 14.61 8.01
CA MET A 132 12.60 15.77 8.64
C MET A 132 13.57 16.62 9.46
N LEU A 133 14.45 15.97 10.22
CA LEU A 133 15.54 16.65 10.92
C LEU A 133 16.47 17.38 9.96
N GLU A 134 16.82 16.75 8.84
CA GLU A 134 17.62 17.37 7.78
C GLU A 134 16.93 18.58 7.16
N MET A 135 15.62 18.52 6.93
CA MET A 135 14.83 19.64 6.44
C MET A 135 14.89 20.83 7.43
N ALA A 136 14.74 20.55 8.73
CA ALA A 136 14.88 21.57 9.77
C ALA A 136 16.29 22.20 9.81
N ALA A 137 17.33 21.37 9.67
CA ALA A 137 18.72 21.83 9.61
C ALA A 137 19.00 22.71 8.37
N ARG A 138 18.53 22.30 7.18
CA ARG A 138 18.62 23.09 5.93
C ARG A 138 17.94 24.45 6.05
N ALA A 139 16.84 24.53 6.81
CA ALA A 139 16.16 25.79 7.10
C ALA A 139 16.87 26.67 8.14
N GLY A 140 17.88 26.13 8.84
CA GLY A 140 18.65 26.81 9.87
C GLY A 140 17.92 26.93 11.20
N LEU A 141 17.00 26.02 11.52
CA LEU A 141 16.35 25.97 12.82
C LEU A 141 17.35 25.58 13.91
N LYS A 142 17.28 26.25 15.05
CA LYS A 142 18.17 26.01 16.19
C LYS A 142 17.51 25.24 17.32
N LYS A 143 16.17 25.39 17.47
CA LYS A 143 15.37 24.77 18.52
C LYS A 143 14.55 23.62 17.86
N VAL A 144 15.13 22.41 17.84
CA VAL A 144 14.50 21.22 17.30
C VAL A 144 14.59 20.10 18.32
N TYR A 145 13.45 19.61 18.79
CA TYR A 145 13.36 18.51 19.75
C TYR A 145 12.75 17.27 19.12
N LEU A 146 13.36 16.10 19.39
CA LEU A 146 12.91 14.82 18.90
C LEU A 146 12.32 14.00 20.05
N HIS A 147 11.11 13.53 19.86
CA HIS A 147 10.40 12.65 20.79
C HIS A 147 10.32 11.26 20.17
N ALA A 148 11.24 10.37 20.57
CA ALA A 148 11.36 9.05 20.00
C ALA A 148 10.41 8.07 20.69
N PHE A 149 9.42 7.54 19.94
CA PHE A 149 8.63 6.40 20.37
C PHE A 149 9.38 5.12 19.98
N LEU A 150 9.46 4.15 20.91
CA LEU A 150 10.22 2.92 20.71
C LEU A 150 9.31 1.76 20.33
N ASP A 151 9.80 0.88 19.46
CA ASP A 151 8.99 -0.15 18.81
C ASP A 151 8.92 -1.47 19.61
N GLY A 152 9.82 -2.39 19.39
CA GLY A 152 9.85 -3.70 20.05
C GLY A 152 8.70 -4.66 19.73
N ARG A 153 7.87 -4.31 18.74
CA ARG A 153 6.74 -5.10 18.25
C ARG A 153 6.85 -5.42 16.76
N ASP A 154 7.12 -4.42 15.93
CA ASP A 154 7.40 -4.58 14.51
C ASP A 154 8.90 -4.80 14.27
N THR A 155 9.70 -4.68 15.32
CA THR A 155 11.12 -4.98 15.42
C THR A 155 11.38 -5.84 16.65
N PRO A 156 12.57 -6.49 16.80
CA PRO A 156 12.88 -7.27 17.98
C PRO A 156 12.73 -6.48 19.29
N PRO A 157 12.33 -7.13 20.41
CA PRO A 157 11.93 -6.45 21.65
C PRO A 157 13.01 -5.56 22.30
N ARG A 158 14.28 -5.74 21.96
CA ARG A 158 15.42 -4.95 22.45
C ARG A 158 16.37 -4.61 21.32
N SER A 159 15.93 -3.76 20.39
CA SER A 159 16.67 -3.35 19.20
C SER A 159 16.81 -1.83 19.04
N ALA A 160 16.17 -1.03 19.91
CA ALA A 160 16.10 0.42 19.78
C ALA A 160 17.45 1.13 19.91
N THR A 161 18.48 0.50 20.50
CA THR A 161 19.82 1.09 20.67
C THR A 161 20.38 1.60 19.34
N GLN A 162 20.27 0.82 18.27
CA GLN A 162 20.80 1.19 16.96
C GLN A 162 20.11 2.43 16.39
N SER A 163 18.78 2.47 16.43
CA SER A 163 17.98 3.59 15.91
C SER A 163 18.23 4.88 16.70
N LEU A 164 18.35 4.80 18.03
CA LEU A 164 18.70 5.95 18.86
C LEU A 164 20.12 6.46 18.60
N GLN A 165 21.09 5.54 18.41
CA GLN A 165 22.47 5.94 18.05
C GLN A 165 22.50 6.65 16.69
N LEU A 166 21.84 6.09 15.67
CA LEU A 166 21.76 6.71 14.34
C LEU A 166 21.13 8.11 14.40
N LEU A 167 20.06 8.29 15.19
CA LEU A 167 19.43 9.59 15.37
C LEU A 167 20.36 10.57 16.08
N GLN A 168 21.07 10.14 17.12
CA GLN A 168 22.05 10.97 17.84
C GLN A 168 23.21 11.40 16.93
N ASP A 169 23.72 10.47 16.11
CA ASP A 169 24.78 10.73 15.13
C ASP A 169 24.32 11.72 14.06
N LYS A 170 23.06 11.59 13.59
CA LYS A 170 22.46 12.53 12.64
C LYS A 170 22.31 13.93 13.25
N CYS A 171 21.85 14.05 14.49
CA CYS A 171 21.81 15.34 15.21
C CYS A 171 23.20 15.99 15.29
N THR A 172 24.20 15.21 15.63
CA THR A 172 25.59 15.67 15.75
C THR A 172 26.14 16.13 14.40
N ALA A 173 25.95 15.35 13.34
CA ALA A 173 26.41 15.67 11.99
C ALA A 173 25.76 16.94 11.43
N LEU A 174 24.46 17.12 11.66
CA LEU A 174 23.70 18.29 11.22
C LEU A 174 23.86 19.50 12.14
N LYS A 175 24.45 19.32 13.33
CA LYS A 175 24.53 20.34 14.38
C LYS A 175 23.17 20.96 14.73
N THR A 176 22.11 20.14 14.62
CA THR A 176 20.71 20.54 14.81
C THR A 176 19.95 19.37 15.38
N GLY A 177 19.04 19.65 16.30
CA GLY A 177 18.19 18.66 16.94
C GLY A 177 18.80 18.06 18.20
N GLN A 178 17.90 17.69 19.10
CA GLN A 178 18.21 17.04 20.37
C GLN A 178 17.10 16.05 20.69
N ILE A 179 17.45 14.84 21.10
CA ILE A 179 16.45 13.89 21.61
C ILE A 179 15.98 14.42 22.98
N ALA A 180 14.70 14.76 23.07
CA ALA A 180 14.08 15.36 24.25
C ALA A 180 13.41 14.32 25.16
N SER A 181 12.95 13.21 24.58
CA SER A 181 12.29 12.14 25.33
C SER A 181 12.32 10.81 24.58
N ILE A 182 12.25 9.71 25.34
CA ILE A 182 11.97 8.38 24.83
C ILE A 182 10.75 7.79 25.55
N VAL A 183 9.93 7.01 24.84
CA VAL A 183 8.76 6.32 25.41
C VAL A 183 8.39 5.12 24.54
N GLY A 184 8.07 3.99 25.14
CA GLY A 184 7.59 2.82 24.42
C GLY A 184 6.22 3.04 23.76
N ARG A 185 6.01 2.42 22.61
CA ARG A 185 4.75 2.53 21.85
C ARG A 185 3.52 2.07 22.64
N PHE A 186 3.68 1.25 23.66
CA PHE A 186 2.60 0.84 24.55
C PHE A 186 1.88 2.04 25.18
N TYR A 187 2.61 3.13 25.47
CA TYR A 187 2.10 4.37 26.05
C TYR A 187 1.70 5.38 24.96
N ALA A 188 2.59 5.64 24.00
CA ALA A 188 2.41 6.73 23.05
C ALA A 188 1.53 6.35 21.84
N MET A 189 1.24 5.07 21.63
CA MET A 189 0.59 4.56 20.43
C MET A 189 -0.52 3.54 20.75
N ASP A 190 -1.32 3.80 21.78
CA ASP A 190 -2.54 3.03 22.04
C ASP A 190 -3.58 3.26 20.92
N ARG A 191 -4.52 2.34 20.76
CA ARG A 191 -5.62 2.44 19.79
C ARG A 191 -6.96 1.90 20.33
N ASP A 192 -6.96 1.52 21.61
CA ASP A 192 -8.09 0.85 22.25
C ASP A 192 -8.78 1.76 23.29
N ASN A 193 -8.51 3.11 23.21
CA ASN A 193 -8.98 4.14 24.13
C ASN A 193 -8.58 3.88 25.60
N ARG A 194 -7.41 3.32 25.78
CA ARG A 194 -6.83 3.13 27.11
C ARG A 194 -6.07 4.39 27.53
N TRP A 195 -6.83 5.39 27.89
CA TRP A 195 -6.31 6.72 28.19
C TRP A 195 -5.30 6.75 29.33
N GLU A 196 -5.39 5.78 30.25
CA GLU A 196 -4.40 5.60 31.32
C GLU A 196 -2.98 5.26 30.81
N ARG A 197 -2.86 4.77 29.57
CA ARG A 197 -1.57 4.56 28.88
C ARG A 197 -1.10 5.81 28.16
N VAL A 198 -2.00 6.52 27.52
CA VAL A 198 -1.71 7.71 26.71
C VAL A 198 -1.35 8.90 27.60
N GLN A 199 -1.99 9.05 28.77
CA GLN A 199 -1.78 10.18 29.68
C GLN A 199 -0.31 10.37 30.10
N PRO A 200 0.45 9.33 30.54
CA PRO A 200 1.85 9.48 30.89
C PRO A 200 2.74 9.97 29.72
N ALA A 201 2.46 9.51 28.47
CA ALA A 201 3.15 10.00 27.29
C ALA A 201 2.80 11.47 27.00
N TYR A 202 1.54 11.86 27.13
CA TYR A 202 1.10 13.24 27.00
C TYR A 202 1.76 14.17 28.04
N GLU A 203 1.79 13.76 29.32
CA GLU A 203 2.41 14.53 30.40
C GLU A 203 3.92 14.69 30.20
N LEU A 204 4.60 13.65 29.67
CA LEU A 204 6.00 13.73 29.27
C LEU A 204 6.21 14.80 28.18
N LEU A 205 5.41 14.78 27.11
CA LEU A 205 5.56 15.66 25.96
C LEU A 205 5.24 17.14 26.29
N THR A 206 4.26 17.37 27.15
CA THR A 206 3.74 18.74 27.41
C THR A 206 4.25 19.37 28.70
N GLN A 207 4.65 18.56 29.69
CA GLN A 207 5.01 19.05 31.01
C GLN A 207 6.38 18.53 31.50
N GLY A 208 7.02 17.60 30.74
CA GLY A 208 8.22 16.92 31.21
C GLY A 208 7.98 16.04 32.45
N ARG A 209 6.69 15.79 32.78
CA ARG A 209 6.31 15.07 33.99
C ARG A 209 6.47 13.57 33.77
N THR A 210 7.42 12.99 34.49
CA THR A 210 7.74 11.58 34.47
C THR A 210 8.51 11.17 35.71
N GLU A 211 8.53 9.86 36.01
CA GLU A 211 9.37 9.31 37.10
C GLU A 211 10.83 9.12 36.68
N PHE A 212 11.10 9.09 35.37
CA PHE A 212 12.42 8.72 34.84
C PHE A 212 13.03 9.84 34.02
N THR A 213 14.28 10.14 34.35
CA THR A 213 15.09 11.13 33.64
C THR A 213 16.48 10.57 33.37
N ALA A 214 17.11 11.01 32.28
CA ALA A 214 18.48 10.66 31.95
C ALA A 214 19.17 11.85 31.25
N THR A 215 20.50 11.81 31.14
CA THR A 215 21.29 12.83 30.47
C THR A 215 21.33 12.69 28.96
N ASP A 216 21.09 11.48 28.46
CA ASP A 216 21.05 11.13 27.05
C ASP A 216 20.13 9.93 26.81
N ALA A 217 19.74 9.72 25.54
CA ALA A 217 18.76 8.72 25.16
C ALA A 217 19.28 7.27 25.31
N LEU A 218 20.55 7.03 25.10
CA LEU A 218 21.14 5.69 25.23
C LEU A 218 21.20 5.27 26.69
N SER A 219 21.66 6.15 27.57
CA SER A 219 21.62 5.93 29.02
C SER A 219 20.20 5.71 29.53
N ALA A 220 19.22 6.46 29.00
CA ALA A 220 17.80 6.27 29.31
C ALA A 220 17.32 4.86 28.95
N LEU A 221 17.68 4.38 27.76
CA LEU A 221 17.31 3.04 27.28
C LEU A 221 18.00 1.95 28.12
N GLU A 222 19.30 2.08 28.43
CA GLU A 222 20.04 1.15 29.28
C GLU A 222 19.39 1.02 30.67
N GLN A 223 19.01 2.15 31.28
CA GLN A 223 18.29 2.17 32.55
C GLN A 223 16.93 1.47 32.46
N ALA A 224 16.19 1.64 31.36
CA ALA A 224 14.93 0.95 31.11
C ALA A 224 15.15 -0.56 31.01
N TYR A 225 16.16 -1.00 30.26
CA TYR A 225 16.51 -2.41 30.16
C TYR A 225 16.96 -3.03 31.50
N ALA A 226 17.68 -2.25 32.34
CA ALA A 226 18.06 -2.68 33.67
C ALA A 226 16.85 -2.85 34.61
N ARG A 227 15.76 -2.10 34.39
CA ARG A 227 14.47 -2.28 35.08
C ARG A 227 13.67 -3.47 34.56
N GLY A 228 14.16 -4.21 33.52
CA GLY A 228 13.48 -5.33 32.91
C GLY A 228 12.48 -4.94 31.81
N GLU A 229 12.46 -3.68 31.38
CA GLU A 229 11.60 -3.21 30.29
C GLU A 229 12.14 -3.68 28.93
N SER A 230 11.29 -3.75 27.91
CA SER A 230 11.66 -3.86 26.50
C SER A 230 11.20 -2.62 25.76
N ASP A 231 11.63 -2.43 24.52
CA ASP A 231 11.37 -1.22 23.71
C ASP A 231 9.89 -0.81 23.75
N GLU A 232 8.98 -1.77 23.52
CA GLU A 232 7.53 -1.52 23.53
C GLU A 232 7.04 -0.91 24.85
N PHE A 233 7.65 -1.32 25.97
CA PHE A 233 7.18 -1.00 27.32
C PHE A 233 8.09 -0.02 28.06
N VAL A 234 9.04 0.62 27.38
CA VAL A 234 9.87 1.67 27.99
C VAL A 234 8.95 2.77 28.53
N LYS A 235 9.03 3.00 29.84
CA LYS A 235 8.26 4.04 30.52
C LYS A 235 8.67 5.41 30.03
N PRO A 236 7.75 6.39 30.02
CA PRO A 236 8.06 7.77 29.66
C PRO A 236 9.31 8.25 30.38
N THR A 237 10.32 8.69 29.63
CA THR A 237 11.62 9.13 30.17
C THR A 237 12.03 10.46 29.51
N ALA A 238 12.24 11.48 30.30
CA ALA A 238 12.72 12.78 29.83
C ALA A 238 14.25 12.78 29.70
N ILE A 239 14.76 13.37 28.63
CA ILE A 239 16.20 13.60 28.44
C ILE A 239 16.50 15.03 28.85
N VAL A 240 17.20 15.18 29.96
CA VAL A 240 17.48 16.47 30.58
C VAL A 240 18.94 16.83 30.34
N SER A 241 19.19 17.71 29.39
CA SER A 241 20.50 18.28 29.12
C SER A 241 20.51 19.76 29.53
N GLY A 242 20.91 20.05 30.74
CA GLY A 242 20.93 21.41 31.28
C GLY A 242 19.62 21.89 31.91
N SER A 243 19.36 23.20 31.94
CA SER A 243 18.21 23.83 32.60
C SER A 243 16.97 24.02 31.66
N ALA A 244 16.98 23.48 30.45
CA ALA A 244 15.91 23.70 29.51
C ALA A 244 14.81 22.61 29.64
N GLU A 245 13.57 23.04 29.77
CA GLU A 245 12.42 22.19 29.64
C GLU A 245 12.22 21.87 28.14
N ASN A 246 12.49 20.62 27.75
CA ASN A 246 12.38 20.15 26.35
C ASN A 246 10.95 19.72 26.01
N THR A 247 9.96 20.51 26.45
CA THR A 247 8.53 20.22 26.35
C THR A 247 7.83 21.15 25.36
N MET A 248 6.65 20.72 24.88
CA MET A 248 5.82 21.51 23.97
C MET A 248 5.23 22.71 24.69
N GLN A 249 5.47 23.91 24.17
CA GLN A 249 5.00 25.19 24.71
C GLN A 249 4.05 25.90 23.74
N ASP A 250 3.39 26.94 24.22
CA ASP A 250 2.54 27.78 23.37
C ASP A 250 3.35 28.40 22.23
N GLY A 251 2.83 28.32 21.02
CA GLY A 251 3.49 28.83 19.82
C GLY A 251 4.46 27.86 19.14
N ASP A 252 4.70 26.69 19.72
CA ASP A 252 5.56 25.67 19.12
C ASP A 252 4.87 24.97 17.94
N VAL A 253 5.67 24.29 17.13
CA VAL A 253 5.22 23.54 15.97
C VAL A 253 5.53 22.07 16.18
N VAL A 254 4.57 21.19 15.87
CA VAL A 254 4.73 19.74 15.98
C VAL A 254 4.60 19.10 14.60
N ILE A 255 5.47 18.16 14.27
CA ILE A 255 5.37 17.28 13.11
C ILE A 255 5.37 15.83 13.58
N PHE A 256 4.28 15.12 13.29
CA PHE A 256 4.13 13.70 13.66
C PHE A 256 4.45 12.81 12.46
N MET A 257 5.54 12.05 12.56
CA MET A 257 6.13 11.30 11.45
C MET A 257 5.53 9.90 11.22
N ASN A 258 4.48 9.53 11.93
CA ASN A 258 3.75 8.31 11.66
C ASN A 258 2.85 8.50 10.43
N PHE A 259 2.99 7.62 9.42
CA PHE A 259 2.12 7.61 8.24
C PHE A 259 0.87 6.73 8.42
N ARG A 260 0.89 5.74 9.33
CA ARG A 260 -0.29 4.92 9.64
C ARG A 260 -1.06 5.48 10.83
N ALA A 261 -2.33 5.78 10.59
CA ALA A 261 -3.18 6.56 11.46
C ALA A 261 -3.66 5.85 12.72
N ASP A 262 -3.92 4.53 12.66
CA ASP A 262 -4.68 3.79 13.68
C ASP A 262 -4.14 3.97 15.11
N ARG A 263 -2.81 4.01 15.28
CA ARG A 263 -2.15 4.20 16.57
C ARG A 263 -1.61 5.62 16.80
N ALA A 264 -1.85 6.53 15.87
CA ALA A 264 -1.46 7.94 16.02
C ALA A 264 -2.61 8.82 16.49
N ARG A 265 -3.85 8.38 16.31
CA ARG A 265 -5.05 9.17 16.57
C ARG A 265 -5.19 9.62 18.02
N GLU A 266 -4.97 8.73 18.98
CA GLU A 266 -5.27 9.01 20.39
C GLU A 266 -4.37 10.09 20.98
N ILE A 267 -3.04 9.98 20.81
CA ILE A 267 -2.11 11.01 21.27
C ILE A 267 -2.30 12.33 20.50
N THR A 268 -2.67 12.27 19.22
CA THR A 268 -3.00 13.47 18.42
C THR A 268 -4.25 14.15 18.98
N ARG A 269 -5.34 13.42 19.27
CA ARG A 269 -6.53 13.99 19.93
C ARG A 269 -6.18 14.61 21.27
N ALA A 270 -5.39 13.93 22.08
CA ALA A 270 -4.95 14.45 23.37
C ALA A 270 -4.19 15.79 23.24
N LEU A 271 -3.42 15.98 22.17
CA LEU A 271 -2.65 17.20 21.93
C LEU A 271 -3.42 18.32 21.22
N THR A 272 -4.43 17.99 20.41
CA THR A 272 -5.02 18.96 19.46
C THR A 272 -6.53 19.18 19.62
N ASP A 273 -7.26 18.26 20.27
CA ASP A 273 -8.71 18.38 20.43
C ASP A 273 -9.05 19.23 21.67
N GLU A 274 -9.72 20.35 21.45
CA GLU A 274 -10.17 21.22 22.54
C GLU A 274 -11.22 20.52 23.43
N ALA A 275 -12.08 19.69 22.82
CA ALA A 275 -13.16 18.96 23.50
C ALA A 275 -12.72 17.59 24.05
N PHE A 276 -11.42 17.33 24.11
CA PHE A 276 -10.88 16.07 24.58
C PHE A 276 -11.31 15.70 26.00
N GLY A 277 -11.90 14.53 26.17
CA GLY A 277 -12.42 14.04 27.45
C GLY A 277 -11.78 12.75 27.99
N GLY A 278 -10.67 12.27 27.40
CA GLY A 278 -10.06 10.99 27.79
C GLY A 278 -9.40 10.99 29.17
N PHE A 279 -8.79 12.11 29.55
CA PHE A 279 -8.20 12.38 30.89
C PHE A 279 -8.11 13.88 31.17
N ASN A 280 -7.87 14.25 32.43
CA ASN A 280 -7.69 15.64 32.79
C ASN A 280 -6.30 16.15 32.37
N ARG A 281 -6.27 17.15 31.48
CA ARG A 281 -5.03 17.80 31.01
C ARG A 281 -4.75 19.03 31.88
N ALA A 282 -3.71 18.94 32.69
CA ALA A 282 -3.30 20.08 33.53
C ALA A 282 -2.74 21.26 32.73
N TYR A 283 -2.15 20.99 31.56
CA TYR A 283 -1.65 21.98 30.60
C TYR A 283 -1.94 21.49 29.17
N VAL A 284 -2.42 22.37 28.33
CA VAL A 284 -2.69 22.13 26.90
C VAL A 284 -1.94 23.20 26.11
N PRO A 285 -0.84 22.85 25.41
CA PRO A 285 -0.08 23.82 24.64
C PRO A 285 -0.89 24.35 23.46
N LYS A 286 -0.92 25.67 23.28
CA LYS A 286 -1.52 26.32 22.11
C LYS A 286 -0.53 26.30 20.95
N LEU A 287 -0.43 25.16 20.29
CA LEU A 287 0.51 24.96 19.19
C LEU A 287 0.22 25.89 18.02
N ALA A 288 1.25 26.50 17.43
CA ALA A 288 1.12 27.28 16.21
C ALA A 288 0.75 26.42 15.00
N SER A 289 1.20 25.16 14.98
CA SER A 289 0.81 24.16 13.98
C SER A 289 1.06 22.75 14.50
N PHE A 290 0.19 21.82 14.12
CA PHE A 290 0.40 20.38 14.28
C PHE A 290 0.22 19.74 12.90
N VAL A 291 1.28 19.17 12.34
CA VAL A 291 1.28 18.55 11.00
C VAL A 291 1.41 17.06 11.13
N THR A 292 0.51 16.33 10.46
CA THR A 292 0.57 14.87 10.33
C THR A 292 1.24 14.46 9.03
N LEU A 293 1.93 13.33 9.01
CA LEU A 293 2.56 12.85 7.77
C LEU A 293 1.52 12.35 6.76
N SER A 294 0.48 11.64 7.24
CA SER A 294 -0.69 11.21 6.46
C SER A 294 -1.98 11.73 7.09
N SER A 295 -3.11 11.59 6.41
CA SER A 295 -4.43 11.89 6.99
C SER A 295 -4.79 10.87 8.07
N TYR A 296 -5.16 11.33 9.26
CA TYR A 296 -5.54 10.46 10.37
C TYR A 296 -7.05 10.21 10.48
N GLY A 297 -7.85 10.84 9.63
CA GLY A 297 -9.29 10.68 9.55
C GLY A 297 -9.97 12.01 9.16
N GLU A 298 -11.23 11.92 8.73
CA GLU A 298 -12.01 13.08 8.29
C GLU A 298 -12.29 14.09 9.41
N ASP A 299 -12.30 13.63 10.65
CA ASP A 299 -12.51 14.42 11.87
C ASP A 299 -11.23 15.14 12.36
N PHE A 300 -10.09 14.89 11.75
CA PHE A 300 -8.84 15.60 12.02
C PHE A 300 -8.63 16.76 11.02
N HIS A 301 -9.00 17.96 11.41
CA HIS A 301 -8.80 19.17 10.58
C HIS A 301 -7.37 19.72 10.70
N LEU A 302 -6.37 18.86 10.60
CA LEU A 302 -4.96 19.20 10.73
C LEU A 302 -4.28 19.28 9.36
N PRO A 303 -3.27 20.15 9.18
CA PRO A 303 -2.40 20.10 8.02
C PRO A 303 -1.78 18.72 7.87
N CYS A 304 -1.78 18.19 6.66
CA CYS A 304 -1.26 16.87 6.33
C CYS A 304 -0.21 16.99 5.23
N ALA A 305 0.92 16.26 5.35
CA ALA A 305 1.99 16.29 4.35
C ALA A 305 1.64 15.51 3.09
N TYR A 306 1.01 14.35 3.25
CA TYR A 306 0.61 13.45 2.16
C TYR A 306 -0.85 13.05 2.32
N THR A 307 -1.73 13.68 1.55
CA THR A 307 -3.13 13.28 1.45
C THR A 307 -3.27 12.01 0.62
N GLN A 308 -4.23 11.17 0.92
CA GLN A 308 -4.62 10.12 -0.02
C GLN A 308 -5.42 10.79 -1.14
N ASP A 309 -4.79 10.98 -2.29
CA ASP A 309 -5.50 11.46 -3.47
C ASP A 309 -6.48 10.38 -3.94
N ALA A 310 -7.73 10.77 -4.13
CA ALA A 310 -8.71 9.89 -4.76
C ALA A 310 -8.18 9.45 -6.14
N ILE A 311 -8.31 8.17 -6.46
CA ILE A 311 -7.91 7.66 -7.76
C ILE A 311 -8.98 8.06 -8.78
N HIS A 312 -8.71 9.17 -9.49
CA HIS A 312 -9.56 9.64 -10.58
C HIS A 312 -9.20 8.96 -11.90
N ASN A 313 -10.21 8.75 -12.74
CA ASN A 313 -10.07 8.12 -14.05
C ASN A 313 -9.35 6.76 -14.01
N GLY A 314 -9.55 5.97 -12.92
CA GLY A 314 -9.25 4.54 -12.96
C GLY A 314 -10.12 3.83 -13.99
N PHE A 315 -9.76 2.59 -14.36
CA PHE A 315 -10.44 1.85 -15.43
C PHE A 315 -11.97 1.84 -15.28
N GLY A 316 -12.47 1.48 -14.08
CA GLY A 316 -13.91 1.39 -13.82
C GLY A 316 -14.64 2.72 -13.95
N GLU A 317 -14.08 3.79 -13.39
CA GLU A 317 -14.62 5.14 -13.50
C GLU A 317 -14.62 5.63 -14.95
N TYR A 318 -13.50 5.45 -15.64
CA TYR A 318 -13.32 5.95 -17.00
C TYR A 318 -14.29 5.32 -17.98
N ILE A 319 -14.43 3.99 -17.99
CA ILE A 319 -15.38 3.32 -18.89
C ILE A 319 -16.84 3.62 -18.51
N SER A 320 -17.15 3.81 -17.24
CA SER A 320 -18.46 4.26 -16.76
C SER A 320 -18.81 5.66 -17.30
N ASN A 321 -17.87 6.59 -17.26
CA ASN A 321 -18.04 7.95 -17.80
C ASN A 321 -18.28 7.95 -19.32
N LEU A 322 -17.84 6.91 -20.02
CA LEU A 322 -18.14 6.68 -21.44
C LEU A 322 -19.49 5.98 -21.68
N GLY A 323 -20.26 5.69 -20.63
CA GLY A 323 -21.55 4.99 -20.71
C GLY A 323 -21.43 3.49 -21.00
N LEU A 324 -20.26 2.89 -20.79
CA LEU A 324 -20.01 1.47 -21.03
C LEU A 324 -20.37 0.63 -19.79
N ARG A 325 -20.89 -0.58 -20.02
CA ARG A 325 -21.25 -1.50 -18.94
C ARG A 325 -20.09 -2.43 -18.60
N GLN A 326 -19.92 -2.68 -17.30
CA GLN A 326 -18.88 -3.55 -16.77
C GLN A 326 -19.44 -4.54 -15.74
N LEU A 327 -18.75 -5.68 -15.59
CA LEU A 327 -19.02 -6.68 -14.56
C LEU A 327 -17.79 -6.93 -13.70
N ARG A 328 -17.98 -7.04 -12.39
CA ARG A 328 -17.01 -7.53 -11.41
C ARG A 328 -17.51 -8.84 -10.84
N ILE A 329 -16.68 -9.89 -10.86
CA ILE A 329 -17.07 -11.20 -10.36
C ILE A 329 -15.90 -11.88 -9.65
N ALA A 330 -16.14 -12.37 -8.46
CA ALA A 330 -15.22 -13.22 -7.70
C ALA A 330 -15.98 -13.99 -6.61
N GLU A 331 -15.32 -14.97 -6.01
CA GLU A 331 -15.79 -15.56 -4.76
C GLU A 331 -15.44 -14.69 -3.54
N THR A 332 -16.05 -14.97 -2.37
CA THR A 332 -16.01 -14.11 -1.17
C THR A 332 -14.61 -13.61 -0.83
N GLU A 333 -13.60 -14.48 -0.84
CA GLU A 333 -12.22 -14.15 -0.45
C GLU A 333 -11.58 -13.06 -1.34
N LYS A 334 -12.01 -12.96 -2.59
CA LYS A 334 -11.43 -12.04 -3.58
C LYS A 334 -12.42 -11.00 -4.11
N TYR A 335 -13.64 -10.94 -3.55
CA TYR A 335 -14.64 -9.99 -4.01
C TYR A 335 -14.25 -8.53 -3.76
N ALA A 336 -13.71 -8.22 -2.59
CA ALA A 336 -13.23 -6.87 -2.28
C ALA A 336 -12.08 -6.44 -3.21
N HIS A 337 -11.26 -7.38 -3.68
CA HIS A 337 -10.14 -7.10 -4.57
C HIS A 337 -10.61 -6.63 -5.95
N VAL A 338 -11.59 -7.30 -6.57
CA VAL A 338 -12.14 -6.87 -7.87
C VAL A 338 -13.11 -5.69 -7.76
N THR A 339 -13.55 -5.30 -6.56
CA THR A 339 -14.47 -4.19 -6.32
C THR A 339 -13.79 -3.00 -5.64
N TYR A 340 -13.66 -3.03 -4.32
CA TYR A 340 -13.12 -1.93 -3.51
C TYR A 340 -11.69 -1.53 -3.91
N PHE A 341 -10.75 -2.48 -3.88
CA PHE A 341 -9.35 -2.19 -4.18
C PHE A 341 -9.14 -1.82 -5.66
N PHE A 342 -9.74 -2.55 -6.58
CA PHE A 342 -9.67 -2.24 -8.01
C PHE A 342 -10.26 -0.85 -8.34
N SER A 343 -11.23 -0.41 -7.57
CA SER A 343 -11.88 0.90 -7.73
C SER A 343 -11.24 2.02 -6.88
N GLY A 344 -10.00 1.80 -6.39
CA GLY A 344 -9.25 2.83 -5.67
C GLY A 344 -9.81 3.18 -4.30
N GLY A 345 -10.43 2.22 -3.59
CA GLY A 345 -11.03 2.43 -2.28
C GLY A 345 -12.50 2.86 -2.31
N ARG A 346 -13.14 2.80 -3.49
CA ARG A 346 -14.55 3.15 -3.65
C ARG A 346 -15.46 1.95 -3.38
N GLU A 347 -16.34 2.07 -2.39
CA GLU A 347 -17.34 1.05 -2.05
C GLU A 347 -18.49 0.99 -3.07
N GLN A 348 -18.99 2.15 -3.48
CA GLN A 348 -20.16 2.24 -4.34
C GLN A 348 -19.83 1.84 -5.78
N PRO A 349 -20.65 0.98 -6.43
CA PRO A 349 -20.51 0.69 -7.84
C PRO A 349 -20.55 1.96 -8.69
N TYR A 350 -19.84 1.94 -9.82
CA TYR A 350 -19.98 2.98 -10.83
C TYR A 350 -21.29 2.81 -11.61
N PRO A 351 -21.87 3.85 -12.23
CA PRO A 351 -22.98 3.69 -13.15
C PRO A 351 -22.63 2.67 -14.25
N GLY A 352 -23.50 1.68 -14.46
CA GLY A 352 -23.27 0.59 -15.42
C GLY A 352 -22.34 -0.53 -14.94
N GLU A 353 -21.95 -0.53 -13.67
CA GLU A 353 -21.18 -1.60 -13.03
C GLU A 353 -22.12 -2.55 -12.30
N ASP A 354 -22.14 -3.81 -12.73
CA ASP A 354 -22.77 -4.92 -12.03
C ASP A 354 -21.73 -5.73 -11.25
N ARG A 355 -22.14 -6.33 -10.13
CA ARG A 355 -21.28 -7.12 -9.24
C ARG A 355 -21.90 -8.47 -8.95
N ILE A 356 -21.13 -9.54 -9.10
CA ILE A 356 -21.53 -10.90 -8.74
C ILE A 356 -20.58 -11.43 -7.66
N LEU A 357 -21.13 -11.71 -6.47
CA LEU A 357 -20.46 -12.40 -5.39
C LEU A 357 -20.86 -13.87 -5.42
N VAL A 358 -19.87 -14.77 -5.43
CA VAL A 358 -20.06 -16.20 -5.22
C VAL A 358 -19.55 -16.56 -3.82
N PRO A 359 -20.35 -17.22 -2.97
CA PRO A 359 -19.87 -17.61 -1.65
C PRO A 359 -18.70 -18.58 -1.74
N SER A 360 -17.60 -18.31 -0.99
CA SER A 360 -16.53 -19.27 -0.83
C SER A 360 -16.99 -20.48 0.01
N PRO A 361 -16.39 -21.67 -0.18
CA PRO A 361 -16.79 -22.86 0.57
C PRO A 361 -16.51 -22.71 2.06
N LYS A 362 -17.43 -23.20 2.90
CA LYS A 362 -17.31 -23.17 4.36
C LYS A 362 -16.47 -24.35 4.84
N VAL A 363 -15.16 -24.28 4.67
CA VAL A 363 -14.17 -25.27 5.12
C VAL A 363 -13.20 -24.62 6.11
N ALA A 364 -12.51 -25.41 6.92
CA ALA A 364 -11.55 -24.88 7.89
C ALA A 364 -10.31 -24.27 7.17
N THR A 365 -9.84 -24.96 6.15
CA THR A 365 -8.73 -24.52 5.27
C THR A 365 -9.05 -24.92 3.84
N TYR A 366 -8.59 -24.15 2.85
CA TYR A 366 -8.98 -24.38 1.46
C TYR A 366 -8.27 -25.54 0.76
N ASP A 367 -7.26 -26.12 1.35
CA ASP A 367 -6.67 -27.40 0.90
C ASP A 367 -7.65 -28.59 1.04
N LEU A 368 -8.69 -28.48 1.88
CA LEU A 368 -9.76 -29.46 1.98
C LEU A 368 -10.75 -29.41 0.80
N LYS A 369 -10.74 -28.33 0.04
CA LYS A 369 -11.57 -28.14 -1.15
C LYS A 369 -10.83 -27.25 -2.19
N PRO A 370 -9.81 -27.81 -2.88
CA PRO A 370 -8.91 -27.03 -3.73
C PRO A 370 -9.59 -26.28 -4.90
N GLU A 371 -10.68 -26.85 -5.45
CA GLU A 371 -11.47 -26.19 -6.49
C GLU A 371 -12.23 -24.95 -5.97
N MET A 372 -12.36 -24.80 -4.64
CA MET A 372 -13.07 -23.71 -3.99
C MET A 372 -14.47 -23.50 -4.63
N SER A 373 -14.77 -22.29 -5.07
CA SER A 373 -16.00 -21.97 -5.80
C SER A 373 -15.75 -21.65 -7.29
N ALA A 374 -14.58 -22.02 -7.83
CA ALA A 374 -14.17 -21.65 -9.19
C ALA A 374 -15.18 -22.10 -10.26
N PHE A 375 -15.76 -23.30 -10.14
CA PHE A 375 -16.74 -23.77 -11.12
C PHE A 375 -18.04 -22.95 -11.08
N GLU A 376 -18.55 -22.57 -9.90
CA GLU A 376 -19.74 -21.70 -9.79
C GLU A 376 -19.46 -20.29 -10.31
N VAL A 377 -18.28 -19.73 -10.03
CA VAL A 377 -17.81 -18.46 -10.61
C VAL A 377 -17.82 -18.58 -12.13
N THR A 378 -17.28 -19.67 -12.67
CA THR A 378 -17.21 -19.95 -14.11
C THR A 378 -18.59 -20.05 -14.75
N ASP A 379 -19.55 -20.74 -14.14
CA ASP A 379 -20.91 -20.88 -14.66
C ASP A 379 -21.61 -19.50 -14.77
N LYS A 380 -21.48 -18.65 -13.75
CA LYS A 380 -22.06 -17.30 -13.75
C LYS A 380 -21.35 -16.38 -14.73
N LEU A 381 -20.03 -16.50 -14.81
CA LEU A 381 -19.21 -15.71 -15.73
C LEU A 381 -19.50 -16.08 -17.19
N GLU A 382 -19.63 -17.37 -17.52
CA GLU A 382 -19.98 -17.83 -18.86
C GLU A 382 -21.36 -17.31 -19.28
N ALA A 383 -22.35 -17.39 -18.39
CA ALA A 383 -23.68 -16.85 -18.64
C ALA A 383 -23.64 -15.34 -18.88
N ALA A 384 -22.83 -14.61 -18.11
CA ALA A 384 -22.66 -13.17 -18.27
C ALA A 384 -21.98 -12.81 -19.61
N ILE A 385 -20.94 -13.53 -20.02
CA ILE A 385 -20.28 -13.37 -21.31
C ILE A 385 -21.27 -13.59 -22.47
N LEU A 386 -21.98 -14.71 -22.45
CA LEU A 386 -22.92 -15.07 -23.49
C LEU A 386 -24.14 -14.15 -23.59
N SER A 387 -24.46 -13.43 -22.49
CA SER A 387 -25.51 -12.39 -22.48
C SER A 387 -25.18 -11.18 -23.36
N ARG A 388 -23.91 -10.96 -23.71
CA ARG A 388 -23.39 -9.81 -24.48
C ARG A 388 -23.75 -8.44 -23.90
N GLN A 389 -24.01 -8.37 -22.56
CA GLN A 389 -24.41 -7.11 -21.91
C GLN A 389 -23.23 -6.24 -21.50
N TYR A 390 -22.05 -6.81 -21.36
CA TYR A 390 -20.89 -6.14 -20.80
C TYR A 390 -19.82 -5.88 -21.84
N HIS A 391 -19.23 -4.68 -21.77
CA HIS A 391 -18.10 -4.29 -22.60
C HIS A 391 -16.77 -4.67 -21.93
N ALA A 392 -16.73 -4.70 -20.60
CA ALA A 392 -15.58 -5.15 -19.83
C ALA A 392 -16.02 -6.05 -18.67
N ILE A 393 -15.29 -7.13 -18.46
CA ILE A 393 -15.51 -8.06 -17.34
C ILE A 393 -14.18 -8.25 -16.62
N ILE A 394 -14.20 -8.10 -15.29
CA ILE A 394 -13.05 -8.34 -14.43
C ILE A 394 -13.41 -9.51 -13.51
N CYS A 395 -12.66 -10.59 -13.60
CA CYS A 395 -12.83 -11.79 -12.78
C CYS A 395 -11.54 -12.12 -12.04
N ASN A 396 -11.67 -12.51 -10.78
CA ASN A 396 -10.59 -13.09 -10.00
C ASN A 396 -10.94 -14.52 -9.60
N TYR A 397 -10.01 -15.45 -9.81
CA TYR A 397 -10.05 -16.82 -9.29
C TYR A 397 -9.07 -16.93 -8.10
N ALA A 398 -9.61 -17.27 -6.93
CA ALA A 398 -8.89 -17.24 -5.65
C ALA A 398 -7.94 -18.43 -5.42
N ASN A 399 -8.06 -19.48 -6.19
CA ASN A 399 -7.54 -20.81 -5.89
C ASN A 399 -6.02 -20.86 -5.67
N GLY A 400 -5.22 -20.25 -6.56
CA GLY A 400 -3.76 -20.31 -6.49
C GLY A 400 -3.21 -19.71 -5.18
N ASP A 401 -3.80 -18.60 -4.76
CA ASP A 401 -3.41 -17.92 -3.52
C ASP A 401 -3.95 -18.62 -2.28
N MET A 402 -5.27 -18.81 -2.20
CA MET A 402 -5.90 -19.31 -0.99
C MET A 402 -5.49 -20.74 -0.65
N VAL A 403 -5.32 -21.60 -1.65
CA VAL A 403 -4.81 -22.96 -1.44
C VAL A 403 -3.29 -22.94 -1.26
N GLY A 404 -2.58 -22.06 -1.95
CA GLY A 404 -1.14 -21.86 -1.78
C GLY A 404 -0.75 -21.53 -0.33
N HIS A 405 -1.52 -20.69 0.34
CA HIS A 405 -1.32 -20.36 1.76
C HIS A 405 -1.39 -21.56 2.72
N SER A 406 -1.98 -22.67 2.31
CA SER A 406 -1.96 -23.91 3.11
C SER A 406 -0.58 -24.60 3.15
N GLY A 407 0.29 -24.29 2.17
CA GLY A 407 1.56 -25.00 1.99
C GLY A 407 1.42 -26.44 1.49
N ASN A 408 0.21 -26.88 1.15
CA ASN A 408 -0.07 -28.24 0.68
C ASN A 408 0.12 -28.31 -0.84
N MET A 409 1.24 -28.92 -1.26
CA MET A 409 1.64 -29.04 -2.67
C MET A 409 0.60 -29.80 -3.51
N GLU A 410 0.01 -30.89 -2.99
CA GLU A 410 -0.97 -31.68 -3.72
C GLU A 410 -2.27 -30.90 -3.94
N ALA A 411 -2.77 -30.25 -2.89
CA ALA A 411 -3.97 -29.43 -2.97
C ALA A 411 -3.78 -28.22 -3.92
N ALA A 412 -2.62 -27.55 -3.84
CA ALA A 412 -2.30 -26.46 -4.77
C ALA A 412 -2.25 -26.93 -6.23
N THR A 413 -1.69 -28.12 -6.49
CA THR A 413 -1.70 -28.73 -7.83
C THR A 413 -3.13 -28.98 -8.33
N GLN A 414 -4.00 -29.55 -7.49
CA GLN A 414 -5.42 -29.78 -7.82
C GLN A 414 -6.17 -28.46 -8.07
N ALA A 415 -5.86 -27.42 -7.30
CA ALA A 415 -6.41 -26.09 -7.49
C ALA A 415 -6.08 -25.53 -8.89
N ILE A 416 -4.84 -25.67 -9.33
CA ILE A 416 -4.41 -25.24 -10.67
C ILE A 416 -5.08 -26.07 -11.77
N GLU A 417 -5.26 -27.38 -11.58
CA GLU A 417 -5.98 -28.23 -12.53
C GLU A 417 -7.46 -27.83 -12.69
N ALA A 418 -8.11 -27.44 -11.59
CA ALA A 418 -9.47 -26.88 -11.63
C ALA A 418 -9.52 -25.56 -12.40
N LEU A 419 -8.55 -24.68 -12.18
CA LEU A 419 -8.41 -23.40 -12.91
C LEU A 419 -8.22 -23.62 -14.41
N ASP A 420 -7.46 -24.62 -14.82
CA ASP A 420 -7.24 -24.92 -16.24
C ASP A 420 -8.57 -25.19 -16.98
N ILE A 421 -9.48 -25.95 -16.36
CA ILE A 421 -10.82 -26.20 -16.92
C ILE A 421 -11.60 -24.89 -17.05
N CYS A 422 -11.57 -24.05 -16.02
CA CYS A 422 -12.25 -22.75 -16.00
C CYS A 422 -11.70 -21.83 -17.09
N ILE A 423 -10.38 -21.73 -17.24
CA ILE A 423 -9.71 -20.93 -18.27
C ILE A 423 -10.17 -21.35 -19.66
N GLY A 424 -10.17 -22.65 -19.96
CA GLY A 424 -10.61 -23.17 -21.25
C GLY A 424 -12.05 -22.76 -21.59
N ARG A 425 -12.98 -22.85 -20.64
CA ARG A 425 -14.37 -22.40 -20.79
C ARG A 425 -14.46 -20.91 -21.08
N MET A 426 -13.76 -20.08 -20.30
CA MET A 426 -13.84 -18.62 -20.43
C MET A 426 -13.29 -18.11 -21.76
N VAL A 427 -12.15 -18.65 -22.20
CA VAL A 427 -11.58 -18.31 -23.51
C VAL A 427 -12.52 -18.69 -24.64
N ASN A 428 -13.16 -19.88 -24.58
CA ASN A 428 -14.10 -20.32 -25.59
C ASN A 428 -15.37 -19.45 -25.61
N ALA A 429 -15.91 -19.09 -24.44
CA ALA A 429 -17.06 -18.19 -24.33
C ALA A 429 -16.76 -16.82 -24.94
N MET A 430 -15.62 -16.20 -24.58
CA MET A 430 -15.22 -14.91 -25.15
C MET A 430 -15.00 -14.93 -26.65
N ARG A 431 -14.36 -15.97 -27.18
CA ARG A 431 -14.20 -16.17 -28.63
C ARG A 431 -15.55 -16.26 -29.36
N SER A 432 -16.54 -16.93 -28.75
CA SER A 432 -17.87 -17.11 -29.37
C SER A 432 -18.63 -15.79 -29.55
N ILE A 433 -18.30 -14.78 -28.78
CA ILE A 433 -18.89 -13.43 -28.88
C ILE A 433 -18.01 -12.43 -29.64
N GLY A 434 -16.82 -12.83 -30.10
CA GLY A 434 -15.84 -11.95 -30.73
C GLY A 434 -15.08 -11.07 -29.74
N GLY A 435 -15.05 -11.46 -28.48
CA GLY A 435 -14.33 -10.76 -27.40
C GLY A 435 -12.87 -11.19 -27.29
N GLU A 436 -12.09 -10.43 -26.52
CA GLU A 436 -10.68 -10.63 -26.29
C GLU A 436 -10.38 -10.81 -24.79
N VAL A 437 -9.31 -11.52 -24.45
CA VAL A 437 -8.98 -11.89 -23.07
C VAL A 437 -7.53 -11.51 -22.73
N ILE A 438 -7.33 -10.96 -21.55
CA ILE A 438 -6.05 -10.97 -20.85
C ILE A 438 -6.16 -11.96 -19.68
N ILE A 439 -5.19 -12.88 -19.58
CA ILE A 439 -5.02 -13.74 -18.41
C ILE A 439 -3.73 -13.32 -17.72
N THR A 440 -3.81 -13.06 -16.42
CA THR A 440 -2.68 -12.59 -15.59
C THR A 440 -2.82 -13.09 -14.16
N ALA A 441 -1.91 -12.68 -13.28
CA ALA A 441 -2.04 -12.77 -11.83
C ALA A 441 -1.72 -11.41 -11.19
N ASP A 442 -2.02 -11.26 -9.93
CA ASP A 442 -1.77 -10.05 -9.16
C ASP A 442 -0.51 -10.15 -8.28
N HIS A 443 -0.06 -11.35 -7.97
CA HIS A 443 1.21 -11.71 -7.34
C HIS A 443 1.49 -13.21 -7.51
N GLY A 444 2.66 -13.68 -7.04
CA GLY A 444 3.01 -15.09 -6.99
C GLY A 444 2.74 -15.72 -5.63
N ASN A 445 2.47 -17.04 -5.62
CA ASN A 445 2.32 -17.90 -4.43
C ASN A 445 2.54 -19.38 -4.83
N ALA A 446 1.64 -19.95 -5.65
CA ALA A 446 1.57 -21.39 -5.95
C ALA A 446 2.76 -21.95 -6.75
N GLU A 447 3.59 -21.10 -7.35
CA GLU A 447 4.81 -21.51 -8.05
C GLU A 447 5.95 -21.86 -7.11
N GLN A 448 5.78 -21.62 -5.79
CA GLN A 448 6.80 -21.92 -4.77
C GLN A 448 6.16 -22.43 -3.48
N MET A 449 6.05 -23.73 -3.30
CA MET A 449 5.39 -24.38 -2.17
C MET A 449 6.35 -24.85 -1.07
N LEU A 450 7.68 -24.64 -1.24
CA LEU A 450 8.70 -24.96 -0.23
C LEU A 450 9.70 -23.81 -0.11
N ASP A 451 10.00 -23.42 1.13
CA ASP A 451 11.14 -22.55 1.44
C ASP A 451 12.43 -23.41 1.49
N ARG A 452 13.33 -23.18 0.54
CA ARG A 452 14.60 -23.93 0.42
C ARG A 452 15.57 -23.66 1.56
N THR A 453 15.46 -22.51 2.23
CA THR A 453 16.36 -22.14 3.33
C THR A 453 15.95 -22.85 4.62
N THR A 454 14.66 -22.83 4.91
CA THR A 454 14.12 -23.42 6.15
C THR A 454 13.68 -24.86 5.99
N GLN A 455 13.55 -25.36 4.75
CA GLN A 455 13.00 -26.68 4.38
C GLN A 455 11.58 -26.90 4.93
N GLN A 456 10.84 -25.80 5.09
CA GLN A 456 9.44 -25.82 5.53
C GLN A 456 8.51 -25.48 4.37
N ALA A 457 7.22 -25.79 4.50
CA ALA A 457 6.21 -25.35 3.56
C ALA A 457 6.26 -23.81 3.41
N HIS A 458 6.29 -23.33 2.16
CA HIS A 458 6.21 -21.91 1.86
C HIS A 458 4.73 -21.52 1.76
N THR A 459 4.29 -20.63 2.61
CA THR A 459 2.89 -20.19 2.72
C THR A 459 2.71 -18.70 2.47
N ALA A 460 3.78 -18.00 2.10
CA ALA A 460 3.77 -16.56 1.80
C ALA A 460 3.73 -16.32 0.29
N HIS A 461 3.48 -15.07 -0.10
CA HIS A 461 3.66 -14.64 -1.48
C HIS A 461 5.13 -14.67 -1.91
N THR A 462 5.39 -14.49 -3.20
CA THR A 462 6.74 -14.49 -3.77
C THR A 462 7.07 -13.17 -4.45
N LEU A 463 8.36 -12.95 -4.74
CA LEU A 463 8.83 -11.84 -5.58
C LEU A 463 8.82 -12.18 -7.08
N ASN A 464 8.39 -13.39 -7.44
CA ASN A 464 8.42 -13.85 -8.82
C ASN A 464 7.48 -12.99 -9.71
N PRO A 465 7.83 -12.80 -10.99
CA PRO A 465 6.95 -12.14 -11.93
C PRO A 465 5.68 -12.97 -12.17
N VAL A 466 4.68 -12.33 -12.76
CA VAL A 466 3.42 -12.99 -13.11
C VAL A 466 3.22 -13.01 -14.62
N PRO A 467 2.43 -13.94 -15.16
CA PRO A 467 2.15 -14.02 -16.58
C PRO A 467 1.28 -12.87 -17.06
N PHE A 468 1.50 -12.43 -18.29
CA PHE A 468 0.59 -11.63 -19.09
C PHE A 468 0.37 -12.37 -20.41
N LEU A 469 -0.80 -12.95 -20.58
CA LEU A 469 -1.17 -13.75 -21.77
C LEU A 469 -2.36 -13.07 -22.47
N TYR A 470 -2.19 -12.71 -23.74
CA TYR A 470 -3.21 -12.04 -24.53
C TYR A 470 -3.83 -12.97 -25.57
N ILE A 471 -5.13 -13.10 -25.56
CA ILE A 471 -5.92 -13.89 -26.52
C ILE A 471 -6.89 -12.96 -27.26
N GLY A 472 -6.65 -12.74 -28.55
CA GLY A 472 -7.46 -11.84 -29.36
C GLY A 472 -6.93 -11.67 -30.78
N ARG A 473 -7.07 -10.46 -31.33
CA ARG A 473 -6.54 -10.08 -32.63
C ARG A 473 -5.02 -10.23 -32.68
N LYS A 474 -4.45 -10.36 -33.89
CA LYS A 474 -2.99 -10.45 -34.03
C LYS A 474 -2.30 -9.19 -33.46
N ALA A 475 -1.44 -9.38 -32.49
CA ALA A 475 -0.70 -8.34 -31.83
C ALA A 475 0.74 -8.77 -31.52
N GLN A 476 1.60 -7.78 -31.23
CA GLN A 476 2.89 -7.96 -30.59
C GLN A 476 2.79 -7.44 -29.15
N LEU A 477 3.57 -8.01 -28.24
CA LEU A 477 3.68 -7.53 -26.87
C LEU A 477 5.00 -6.83 -26.63
N THR A 478 5.03 -5.91 -25.67
CA THR A 478 6.26 -5.36 -25.11
C THR A 478 6.99 -6.44 -24.30
N GLU A 479 8.31 -6.37 -24.21
CA GLU A 479 9.12 -7.40 -23.55
C GLU A 479 8.92 -7.45 -22.02
N SER A 480 8.49 -6.37 -21.40
CA SER A 480 8.29 -6.27 -19.96
C SER A 480 7.22 -5.26 -19.60
N GLY A 481 6.69 -5.38 -18.38
CA GLY A 481 5.68 -4.47 -17.84
C GLY A 481 5.47 -4.67 -16.34
N ALA A 482 4.41 -4.05 -15.82
CA ALA A 482 3.95 -4.18 -14.45
C ALA A 482 2.41 -4.18 -14.39
N LEU A 483 1.85 -4.45 -13.23
CA LEU A 483 0.38 -4.52 -13.05
C LEU A 483 -0.35 -3.24 -13.47
N ARG A 484 0.28 -2.06 -13.32
CA ARG A 484 -0.25 -0.76 -13.77
C ARG A 484 -0.51 -0.67 -15.28
N ASP A 485 0.06 -1.58 -16.07
CA ASP A 485 -0.04 -1.57 -17.53
C ASP A 485 -1.26 -2.34 -18.05
N LEU A 486 -2.00 -3.02 -17.14
CA LEU A 486 -3.18 -3.82 -17.50
C LEU A 486 -4.37 -2.95 -17.92
N ALA A 487 -4.73 -1.91 -17.17
CA ALA A 487 -5.82 -1.02 -17.57
C ALA A 487 -5.57 -0.32 -18.90
N PRO A 488 -4.39 0.27 -19.17
CA PRO A 488 -4.03 0.77 -20.51
C PRO A 488 -4.14 -0.29 -21.61
N SER A 489 -3.75 -1.53 -21.33
CA SER A 489 -3.86 -2.65 -22.29
C SER A 489 -5.31 -3.01 -22.59
N LEU A 490 -6.18 -3.03 -21.56
CA LEU A 490 -7.63 -3.23 -21.73
C LEU A 490 -8.24 -2.11 -22.59
N LEU A 491 -7.91 -0.85 -22.32
CA LEU A 491 -8.40 0.27 -23.13
C LEU A 491 -7.95 0.16 -24.60
N THR A 492 -6.70 -0.27 -24.84
CA THR A 492 -6.18 -0.53 -26.19
C THR A 492 -6.98 -1.63 -26.90
N MET A 493 -7.31 -2.75 -26.22
CA MET A 493 -8.16 -3.82 -26.75
C MET A 493 -9.56 -3.31 -27.11
N MET A 494 -10.12 -2.45 -26.27
CA MET A 494 -11.43 -1.82 -26.46
C MET A 494 -11.44 -0.75 -27.56
N GLY A 495 -10.27 -0.32 -28.05
CA GLY A 495 -10.14 0.79 -29.01
C GLY A 495 -10.43 2.15 -28.40
N LEU A 496 -10.24 2.31 -27.09
CA LEU A 496 -10.49 3.51 -26.34
C LEU A 496 -9.20 4.31 -26.07
N PRO A 497 -9.27 5.65 -26.02
CA PRO A 497 -8.12 6.47 -25.63
C PRO A 497 -7.81 6.24 -24.14
N GLN A 498 -6.53 6.39 -23.80
CA GLN A 498 -6.06 6.34 -22.41
C GLN A 498 -6.21 7.72 -21.77
N PRO A 499 -6.80 7.84 -20.56
CA PRO A 499 -6.85 9.12 -19.84
C PRO A 499 -5.46 9.50 -19.33
N ALA A 500 -5.22 10.82 -19.20
CA ALA A 500 -3.90 11.37 -18.85
C ALA A 500 -3.41 10.94 -17.46
N GLU A 501 -4.32 10.63 -16.54
CA GLU A 501 -4.02 10.17 -15.18
C GLU A 501 -3.48 8.74 -15.14
N MET A 502 -3.75 7.93 -16.16
CA MET A 502 -3.13 6.61 -16.28
C MET A 502 -1.71 6.77 -16.83
N THR A 503 -0.71 6.52 -15.99
CA THR A 503 0.71 6.61 -16.36
C THR A 503 1.33 5.28 -16.77
N GLY A 504 0.58 4.18 -16.68
CA GLY A 504 0.94 2.89 -17.27
C GLY A 504 0.91 2.95 -18.81
N HIS A 505 1.44 1.93 -19.45
CA HIS A 505 1.49 1.84 -20.91
C HIS A 505 0.87 0.54 -21.39
N SER A 506 0.16 0.57 -22.52
CA SER A 506 -0.36 -0.66 -23.12
C SER A 506 0.79 -1.61 -23.46
N LEU A 507 0.67 -2.86 -23.03
CA LEU A 507 1.60 -3.93 -23.40
C LEU A 507 1.27 -4.52 -24.78
N ILE A 508 0.14 -4.14 -25.37
CA ILE A 508 -0.38 -4.69 -26.64
C ILE A 508 -0.18 -3.68 -27.75
N GLN A 509 0.42 -4.12 -28.86
CA GLN A 509 0.63 -3.35 -30.06
C GLN A 509 -0.03 -4.04 -31.26
N PHE A 510 -1.05 -3.41 -31.85
CA PHE A 510 -1.70 -3.91 -33.05
C PHE A 510 -0.96 -3.47 -34.32
N ALA A 511 -0.80 -4.40 -35.28
CA ALA A 511 -0.20 -4.06 -36.58
C ALA A 511 -1.07 -3.03 -37.33
N GLY A 512 -0.49 -1.89 -37.67
CA GLY A 512 -1.15 -0.82 -38.43
C GLY A 512 -1.60 0.40 -37.62
N CYS A 513 -1.41 0.44 -36.31
CA CYS A 513 -1.73 1.60 -35.46
C CYS A 513 -0.49 2.44 -35.12
N ASN A 514 0.24 2.94 -36.13
CA ASN A 514 1.28 3.95 -35.96
C ASN A 514 0.67 5.35 -35.90
N LYS A 515 -0.20 5.62 -34.92
CA LYS A 515 -0.51 7.00 -34.49
C LYS A 515 -0.19 7.10 -33.01
N PRO A 516 0.76 7.96 -32.59
CA PRO A 516 0.80 8.38 -31.21
C PRO A 516 -0.57 9.00 -30.90
N VAL A 517 -1.21 8.55 -29.84
CA VAL A 517 -2.42 9.18 -29.31
C VAL A 517 -2.00 10.59 -28.91
N LEU A 518 -2.34 11.57 -29.73
CA LEU A 518 -2.17 12.98 -29.43
C LEU A 518 -2.92 13.28 -28.14
N SER A 519 -2.19 13.73 -27.12
CA SER A 519 -2.75 14.31 -25.91
C SER A 519 -3.74 15.42 -26.32
N ALA A 520 -4.98 15.28 -25.90
CA ALA A 520 -6.00 16.30 -26.04
C ALA A 520 -5.73 17.45 -25.05
N VAL A 521 -4.72 18.26 -25.33
CA VAL A 521 -4.51 19.58 -24.72
C VAL A 521 -4.00 20.51 -25.82
N GLU A 522 -4.92 21.00 -26.65
CA GLU A 522 -4.85 22.30 -27.31
C GLU A 522 -6.22 22.62 -27.90
N GLY A 523 -6.89 23.61 -27.35
CA GLY A 523 -8.05 24.17 -27.98
C GLY A 523 -9.19 24.59 -27.08
N ARG A 524 -8.97 25.54 -26.17
CA ARG A 524 -9.99 26.57 -25.80
C ARG A 524 -9.32 27.76 -25.10
N SER A 525 -8.71 28.59 -25.89
CA SER A 525 -8.45 29.98 -25.50
C SER A 525 -8.46 30.82 -26.77
N ALA A 526 -9.62 31.29 -27.12
CA ALA A 526 -9.91 32.53 -27.88
C ALA A 526 -11.41 32.60 -28.10
N LEU A 527 -12.05 33.51 -27.39
CA LEU A 527 -13.22 34.29 -27.75
C LEU A 527 -13.96 34.75 -26.48
N HIS A 528 -13.54 35.89 -25.98
CA HIS A 528 -14.45 36.97 -25.66
C HIS A 528 -13.62 38.23 -25.36
N GLN A 529 -13.81 39.19 -26.29
CA GLN A 529 -13.56 40.62 -26.06
C GLN A 529 -14.49 41.13 -24.97
#